data_37b5fc52fd603ca1446c1c4fadd9e87f
#
_entry.id   37b5fc52fd603ca1446c1c4fadd9e87f
#
_cell.length_a   1.000
_cell.length_b   1.000
_cell.length_c   1.000
_cell.angle_alpha   90.00
_cell.angle_beta   90.00
_cell.angle_gamma   90.00
#
_symmetry.space_group_name_H-M   'P 1'
#
loop_
_entity.id
_entity.type
_entity.pdbx_description
1 polymer ?
#
loop_
_entity_poly.entity_id
_entity_poly.type
_entity_poly.pdbx_seq_one_letter_code
_entity_poly.pdbx_strand_id
1 'polypeptide(L)'
;MSDYTLSEAVREAQRCLHCKMPACRKGCPIANDIPDWIGELAKGNFGNAMKIINTRSNLPAVCGRVCGHERQCEGSCVLGKKGEAIHIGKLERFVADFDWEAGLSHEAIPEKNRGHVAVIGSGPAGLTIAGDLSREGFAVDIYEMEQEPGGVL
;
A
#
# COMPACT_ATOMS: atom_id res chain seq x y z
N MET A 1 -5.26 12.65 -9.62
CA MET A 1 -4.13 13.56 -9.29
C MET A 1 -3.81 13.39 -7.82
N SER A 2 -2.54 13.20 -7.47
CA SER A 2 -2.06 13.07 -6.09
C SER A 2 -2.20 14.42 -5.36
N ASP A 3 -2.49 14.40 -4.05
CA ASP A 3 -2.61 15.62 -3.22
C ASP A 3 -1.25 16.29 -2.96
N TYR A 4 -0.15 15.66 -3.35
CA TYR A 4 1.22 16.14 -3.16
C TYR A 4 1.97 16.25 -4.49
N THR A 5 2.79 17.27 -4.61
CA THR A 5 3.93 17.27 -5.52
C THR A 5 5.05 16.39 -4.95
N LEU A 6 5.99 16.00 -5.78
CA LEU A 6 7.15 15.18 -5.39
C LEU A 6 7.92 15.79 -4.20
N SER A 7 8.17 17.11 -4.24
CA SER A 7 8.89 17.81 -3.18
C SER A 7 8.09 17.90 -1.87
N GLU A 8 6.77 18.03 -1.96
CA GLU A 8 5.89 18.04 -0.78
C GLU A 8 5.81 16.67 -0.12
N ALA A 9 5.69 15.60 -0.92
CA ALA A 9 5.70 14.23 -0.41
C ALA A 9 7.00 13.90 0.34
N VAL A 10 8.15 14.23 -0.24
CA VAL A 10 9.45 14.04 0.41
C VAL A 10 9.54 14.84 1.71
N ARG A 11 9.14 16.11 1.69
CA ARG A 11 9.15 16.98 2.90
C ARG A 11 8.23 16.46 3.99
N GLU A 12 7.02 15.99 3.65
CA GLU A 12 6.12 15.37 4.62
C GLU A 12 6.71 14.08 5.19
N ALA A 13 7.32 13.24 4.35
CA ALA A 13 7.98 12.01 4.77
C ALA A 13 9.15 12.28 5.74
N GLN A 14 9.90 13.36 5.54
CA GLN A 14 11.02 13.77 6.42
C GLN A 14 10.60 14.16 7.84
N ARG A 15 9.32 14.42 8.08
CA ARG A 15 8.79 14.67 9.43
C ARG A 15 8.73 13.38 10.27
N CYS A 16 8.82 12.20 9.66
CA CYS A 16 8.71 10.92 10.36
C CYS A 16 9.86 10.71 11.34
N LEU A 17 9.53 10.32 12.59
CA LEU A 17 10.51 10.11 13.67
C LEU A 17 11.17 8.73 13.64
N HIS A 18 10.80 7.85 12.73
CA HIS A 18 11.32 6.46 12.64
C HIS A 18 11.32 5.74 14.00
N CYS A 19 10.18 5.72 14.67
CA CYS A 19 10.03 5.17 16.02
C CYS A 19 10.46 3.71 16.11
N LYS A 20 11.25 3.35 17.13
CA LYS A 20 11.64 1.93 17.40
C LYS A 20 10.45 1.01 17.63
N MET A 21 9.39 1.53 18.26
CA MET A 21 8.10 0.86 18.44
C MET A 21 7.01 1.68 17.73
N PRO A 22 6.83 1.49 16.42
CA PRO A 22 5.97 2.35 15.62
C PRO A 22 4.50 2.09 15.94
N ALA A 23 3.86 3.05 16.63
CA ALA A 23 2.44 2.97 16.95
C ALA A 23 1.56 3.00 15.68
N CYS A 24 1.99 3.70 14.63
CA CYS A 24 1.31 3.71 13.34
C CYS A 24 1.23 2.32 12.71
N ARG A 25 2.29 1.49 12.79
CA ARG A 25 2.26 0.09 12.34
C ARG A 25 1.25 -0.74 13.14
N LYS A 26 1.19 -0.54 14.46
CA LYS A 26 0.20 -1.24 15.31
C LYS A 26 -1.24 -0.79 15.04
N GLY A 27 -1.43 0.46 14.63
CA GLY A 27 -2.73 1.01 14.23
C GLY A 27 -3.16 0.59 12.82
N CYS A 28 -2.26 0.03 12.01
CA CYS A 28 -2.58 -0.50 10.70
C CYS A 28 -3.10 -1.94 10.79
N PRO A 29 -4.31 -2.27 10.27
CA PRO A 29 -4.87 -3.62 10.36
C PRO A 29 -4.00 -4.71 9.74
N ILE A 30 -3.23 -4.38 8.70
CA ILE A 30 -2.30 -5.30 8.03
C ILE A 30 -0.85 -5.16 8.54
N ALA A 31 -0.64 -4.33 9.57
CA ALA A 31 0.68 -4.06 10.15
C ALA A 31 1.75 -3.67 9.10
N ASN A 32 1.39 -2.81 8.14
CA ASN A 32 2.31 -2.34 7.10
C ASN A 32 3.53 -1.66 7.74
N ASP A 33 4.70 -1.84 7.13
CA ASP A 33 6.00 -1.37 7.64
C ASP A 33 6.19 0.13 7.38
N ILE A 34 5.26 0.95 7.94
CA ILE A 34 5.08 2.37 7.67
C ILE A 34 6.36 3.21 7.85
N PRO A 35 7.12 3.12 8.96
CA PRO A 35 8.34 3.92 9.09
C PRO A 35 9.39 3.60 8.04
N ASP A 36 9.44 2.34 7.59
CA ASP A 36 10.48 1.88 6.67
C ASP A 36 10.24 2.44 5.26
N TRP A 37 9.01 2.31 4.74
CA TRP A 37 8.71 2.87 3.42
C TRP A 37 8.69 4.41 3.43
N ILE A 38 8.26 5.07 4.53
CA ILE A 38 8.36 6.52 4.67
C ILE A 38 9.82 6.95 4.67
N GLY A 39 10.72 6.16 5.28
CA GLY A 39 12.16 6.43 5.26
C GLY A 39 12.77 6.38 3.87
N GLU A 40 12.34 5.44 3.03
CA GLU A 40 12.78 5.40 1.63
C GLU A 40 12.20 6.56 0.81
N LEU A 41 10.92 6.90 1.05
CA LEU A 41 10.30 8.07 0.42
C LEU A 41 11.01 9.37 0.80
N ALA A 42 11.39 9.55 2.07
CA ALA A 42 12.14 10.72 2.55
C ALA A 42 13.52 10.90 1.87
N LYS A 43 14.11 9.80 1.38
CA LYS A 43 15.35 9.79 0.60
C LYS A 43 15.12 9.96 -0.92
N GLY A 44 13.87 10.00 -1.36
CA GLY A 44 13.51 10.01 -2.79
C GLY A 44 13.54 8.63 -3.47
N ASN A 45 13.60 7.54 -2.70
CA ASN A 45 13.63 6.16 -3.21
C ASN A 45 12.22 5.60 -3.38
N PHE A 46 11.44 6.15 -4.33
CA PHE A 46 10.02 5.82 -4.53
C PHE A 46 9.78 4.33 -4.81
N GLY A 47 10.57 3.72 -5.68
CA GLY A 47 10.46 2.30 -6.00
C GLY A 47 10.73 1.39 -4.79
N ASN A 48 11.69 1.72 -3.91
CA ASN A 48 11.91 0.97 -2.68
C ASN A 48 10.78 1.17 -1.67
N ALA A 49 10.24 2.39 -1.56
CA ALA A 49 9.06 2.65 -0.73
C ALA A 49 7.89 1.76 -1.18
N MET A 50 7.61 1.68 -2.47
CA MET A 50 6.56 0.83 -3.02
C MET A 50 6.80 -0.66 -2.76
N LYS A 51 8.02 -1.15 -2.95
CA LYS A 51 8.38 -2.54 -2.64
C LYS A 51 8.09 -2.90 -1.18
N ILE A 52 8.41 -2.01 -0.23
CA ILE A 52 8.13 -2.24 1.19
C ILE A 52 6.61 -2.25 1.44
N ILE A 53 5.85 -1.33 0.86
CA ILE A 53 4.39 -1.32 0.95
C ILE A 53 3.82 -2.65 0.46
N ASN A 54 4.27 -3.14 -0.69
CA ASN A 54 3.79 -4.35 -1.33
C ASN A 54 4.09 -5.64 -0.55
N THR A 55 5.00 -5.62 0.43
CA THR A 55 5.21 -6.78 1.31
C THR A 55 3.97 -7.13 2.14
N ARG A 56 3.07 -6.17 2.36
CA ARG A 56 1.88 -6.31 3.20
C ARG A 56 0.58 -5.88 2.54
N SER A 57 0.64 -5.15 1.44
CA SER A 57 -0.54 -4.59 0.76
C SER A 57 -0.51 -4.85 -0.73
N ASN A 58 -1.58 -5.45 -1.26
CA ASN A 58 -1.77 -5.62 -2.70
C ASN A 58 -2.51 -4.44 -3.34
N LEU A 59 -3.12 -3.58 -2.52
CA LEU A 59 -4.01 -2.51 -2.97
C LEU A 59 -3.63 -1.15 -2.36
N PRO A 60 -2.35 -0.71 -2.44
CA PRO A 60 -1.91 0.51 -1.77
C PRO A 60 -2.62 1.75 -2.32
N ALA A 61 -2.90 1.82 -3.62
CA ALA A 61 -3.65 2.92 -4.23
C ALA A 61 -5.07 3.04 -3.66
N VAL A 62 -5.71 1.92 -3.32
CA VAL A 62 -7.02 1.87 -2.67
C VAL A 62 -6.89 2.22 -1.19
N CYS A 63 -5.96 1.60 -0.47
CA CYS A 63 -5.71 1.89 0.95
C CYS A 63 -5.47 3.38 1.18
N GLY A 64 -4.63 4.02 0.37
CA GLY A 64 -4.36 5.45 0.45
C GLY A 64 -5.58 6.37 0.19
N ARG A 65 -6.70 5.81 -0.31
CA ARG A 65 -7.94 6.56 -0.60
C ARG A 65 -9.07 6.28 0.36
N VAL A 66 -9.22 5.02 0.82
CA VAL A 66 -10.45 4.59 1.52
C VAL A 66 -10.26 4.17 2.97
N CYS A 67 -9.02 3.94 3.44
CA CYS A 67 -8.78 3.62 4.83
C CYS A 67 -9.18 4.80 5.75
N GLY A 68 -9.72 4.49 6.92
CA GLY A 68 -9.98 5.49 7.97
C GLY A 68 -8.71 5.85 8.73
N HIS A 69 -7.73 6.47 8.04
CA HIS A 69 -6.38 6.72 8.53
C HIS A 69 -6.35 7.43 9.89
N GLU A 70 -7.28 8.36 10.12
CA GLU A 70 -7.42 9.13 11.38
C GLU A 70 -7.80 8.25 12.59
N ARG A 71 -8.34 7.05 12.35
CA ARG A 71 -8.67 6.05 13.39
C ARG A 71 -7.74 4.86 13.40
N GLN A 72 -6.81 4.81 12.47
CA GLN A 72 -5.86 3.71 12.26
C GLN A 72 -4.42 4.22 12.41
N CYS A 73 -3.65 4.22 11.32
CA CYS A 73 -2.23 4.51 11.32
C CYS A 73 -1.92 5.97 11.71
N GLU A 74 -2.62 6.95 11.15
CA GLU A 74 -2.42 8.38 11.46
C GLU A 74 -2.87 8.71 12.87
N GLY A 75 -4.06 8.22 13.30
CA GLY A 75 -4.54 8.39 14.66
C GLY A 75 -3.64 7.78 15.73
N SER A 76 -2.80 6.81 15.34
CA SER A 76 -1.80 6.20 16.22
C SER A 76 -0.43 6.88 16.14
N CYS A 77 -0.24 7.86 15.24
CA CYS A 77 1.04 8.53 15.08
C CYS A 77 1.41 9.35 16.34
N VAL A 78 2.63 9.17 16.84
CA VAL A 78 3.07 9.87 18.07
C VAL A 78 3.17 11.38 17.90
N LEU A 79 3.40 11.87 16.68
CA LEU A 79 3.39 13.30 16.39
C LEU A 79 2.00 13.93 16.59
N GLY A 80 0.94 13.19 16.32
CA GLY A 80 -0.44 13.64 16.53
C GLY A 80 -0.80 13.94 17.98
N LYS A 81 0.01 13.48 18.96
CA LYS A 81 -0.19 13.79 20.38
C LYS A 81 0.17 15.24 20.74
N LYS A 82 1.04 15.89 19.97
CA LYS A 82 1.57 17.24 20.26
C LYS A 82 1.43 18.20 19.09
N GLY A 83 0.84 17.77 18.00
CA GLY A 83 0.69 18.56 16.78
C GLY A 83 0.01 17.75 15.69
N GLU A 84 0.47 17.86 14.47
CA GLU A 84 -0.10 17.20 13.31
C GLU A 84 0.60 15.86 13.05
N ALA A 85 -0.19 14.79 12.94
CA ALA A 85 0.29 13.47 12.55
C ALA A 85 0.92 13.50 11.14
N ILE A 86 1.71 12.49 10.81
CA ILE A 86 2.12 12.27 9.42
C ILE A 86 0.89 11.89 8.61
N HIS A 87 0.70 12.48 7.44
CA HIS A 87 -0.37 12.14 6.49
C HIS A 87 -0.04 10.84 5.74
N ILE A 88 -0.08 9.73 6.47
CA ILE A 88 0.36 8.40 5.98
C ILE A 88 -0.46 7.98 4.76
N GLY A 89 -1.78 8.16 4.80
CA GLY A 89 -2.66 7.80 3.69
C GLY A 89 -2.38 8.59 2.43
N LYS A 90 -2.15 9.90 2.54
CA LYS A 90 -1.79 10.74 1.39
C LYS A 90 -0.42 10.35 0.80
N LEU A 91 0.53 10.00 1.65
CA LEU A 91 1.85 9.51 1.21
C LEU A 91 1.74 8.14 0.54
N GLU A 92 0.96 7.21 1.09
CA GLU A 92 0.72 5.89 0.51
C GLU A 92 0.06 6.02 -0.89
N ARG A 93 -0.97 6.86 -0.99
CA ARG A 93 -1.59 7.20 -2.27
C ARG A 93 -0.58 7.78 -3.26
N PHE A 94 0.22 8.75 -2.81
CA PHE A 94 1.24 9.38 -3.66
C PHE A 94 2.23 8.35 -4.21
N VAL A 95 2.77 7.47 -3.36
CA VAL A 95 3.74 6.45 -3.78
C VAL A 95 3.11 5.48 -4.78
N ALA A 96 1.87 5.05 -4.53
CA ALA A 96 1.17 4.12 -5.43
C ALA A 96 0.86 4.74 -6.79
N ASP A 97 0.36 5.98 -6.82
CA ASP A 97 0.06 6.70 -8.06
C ASP A 97 1.34 6.99 -8.86
N PHE A 98 2.40 7.42 -8.18
CA PHE A 98 3.71 7.70 -8.80
C PHE A 98 4.33 6.43 -9.39
N ASP A 99 4.28 5.31 -8.67
CA ASP A 99 4.81 4.03 -9.13
C ASP A 99 4.07 3.55 -10.39
N TRP A 100 2.75 3.68 -10.40
CA TRP A 100 1.92 3.34 -11.55
C TRP A 100 2.25 4.20 -12.78
N GLU A 101 2.34 5.52 -12.60
CA GLU A 101 2.64 6.47 -13.69
C GLU A 101 4.06 6.30 -14.24
N ALA A 102 5.03 6.05 -13.36
CA ALA A 102 6.44 5.91 -13.73
C ALA A 102 6.84 4.48 -14.14
N GLY A 103 5.98 3.48 -13.91
CA GLY A 103 6.25 2.08 -14.23
C GLY A 103 7.46 1.51 -13.49
N LEU A 104 7.65 1.87 -12.21
CA LEU A 104 8.86 1.49 -11.46
C LEU A 104 8.80 0.06 -10.90
N SER A 105 7.61 -0.39 -10.51
CA SER A 105 7.43 -1.73 -9.92
C SER A 105 7.04 -2.72 -11.00
N HIS A 106 8.03 -3.39 -11.55
CA HIS A 106 7.83 -4.59 -12.34
C HIS A 106 8.22 -5.80 -11.49
N GLU A 107 7.24 -6.39 -10.80
CA GLU A 107 7.46 -7.71 -10.20
C GLU A 107 7.59 -8.75 -11.31
N ALA A 108 8.65 -9.57 -11.24
CA ALA A 108 8.76 -10.71 -12.13
C ALA A 108 7.58 -11.66 -11.87
N ILE A 109 6.84 -12.00 -12.93
CA ILE A 109 5.77 -12.98 -12.83
C ILE A 109 6.40 -14.35 -12.60
N PRO A 110 6.19 -15.01 -11.44
CA PRO A 110 6.77 -16.32 -11.18
C PRO A 110 6.15 -17.37 -12.10
N GLU A 111 6.90 -18.45 -12.34
CA GLU A 111 6.39 -19.60 -13.05
C GLU A 111 5.17 -20.19 -12.32
N LYS A 112 4.10 -20.49 -13.06
CA LYS A 112 2.82 -21.00 -12.53
C LYS A 112 2.82 -22.53 -12.44
N ASN A 113 3.57 -23.09 -11.49
CA ASN A 113 3.80 -24.54 -11.37
C ASN A 113 3.24 -25.14 -10.06
N ARG A 114 2.60 -24.33 -9.19
CA ARG A 114 2.06 -24.82 -7.90
C ARG A 114 0.61 -25.26 -7.94
N GLY A 115 -0.02 -25.20 -9.10
CA GLY A 115 -1.43 -25.61 -9.28
C GLY A 115 -2.31 -24.46 -9.74
N HIS A 116 -3.62 -24.71 -9.79
CA HIS A 116 -4.63 -23.82 -10.33
C HIS A 116 -5.70 -23.55 -9.28
N VAL A 117 -6.06 -22.28 -9.07
CA VAL A 117 -7.00 -21.83 -8.06
C VAL A 117 -8.08 -20.96 -8.69
N ALA A 118 -9.34 -21.23 -8.36
CA ALA A 118 -10.47 -20.39 -8.71
C ALA A 118 -10.79 -19.45 -7.54
N VAL A 119 -10.88 -18.15 -7.81
CA VAL A 119 -11.33 -17.14 -6.85
C VAL A 119 -12.71 -16.64 -7.28
N ILE A 120 -13.66 -16.71 -6.39
CA ILE A 120 -15.04 -16.28 -6.65
C ILE A 120 -15.24 -14.88 -6.09
N GLY A 121 -15.49 -13.94 -6.99
CA GLY A 121 -15.63 -12.52 -6.73
C GLY A 121 -14.33 -11.73 -6.88
N SER A 122 -14.39 -10.57 -7.52
CA SER A 122 -13.26 -9.67 -7.78
C SER A 122 -13.23 -8.45 -6.86
N GLY A 123 -13.95 -8.46 -5.75
CA GLY A 123 -13.87 -7.41 -4.75
C GLY A 123 -12.49 -7.36 -4.07
N PRO A 124 -12.26 -6.42 -3.12
CA PRO A 124 -10.95 -6.23 -2.48
C PRO A 124 -10.34 -7.51 -1.92
N ALA A 125 -11.14 -8.38 -1.30
CA ALA A 125 -10.69 -9.66 -0.75
C ALA A 125 -10.25 -10.64 -1.85
N GLY A 126 -11.05 -10.77 -2.92
CA GLY A 126 -10.74 -11.63 -4.06
C GLY A 126 -9.48 -11.17 -4.80
N LEU A 127 -9.35 -9.87 -5.04
CA LEU A 127 -8.16 -9.30 -5.67
C LEU A 127 -6.91 -9.49 -4.81
N THR A 128 -7.02 -9.32 -3.49
CA THR A 128 -5.90 -9.52 -2.56
C THR A 128 -5.41 -10.96 -2.59
N ILE A 129 -6.30 -11.94 -2.41
CA ILE A 129 -5.89 -13.37 -2.39
C ILE A 129 -5.40 -13.83 -3.76
N ALA A 130 -5.99 -13.35 -4.86
CA ALA A 130 -5.53 -13.66 -6.20
C ALA A 130 -4.11 -13.14 -6.44
N GLY A 131 -3.81 -11.91 -6.00
CA GLY A 131 -2.47 -11.35 -6.07
C GLY A 131 -1.45 -12.15 -5.26
N ASP A 132 -1.77 -12.51 -4.02
CA ASP A 132 -0.89 -13.32 -3.15
C ASP A 132 -0.61 -14.69 -3.75
N LEU A 133 -1.66 -15.41 -4.16
CA LEU A 133 -1.51 -16.73 -4.77
C LEU A 133 -0.73 -16.68 -6.09
N SER A 134 -0.95 -15.62 -6.89
CA SER A 134 -0.21 -15.43 -8.13
C SER A 134 1.28 -15.23 -7.88
N ARG A 135 1.66 -14.44 -6.86
CA ARG A 135 3.07 -14.27 -6.46
C ARG A 135 3.68 -15.56 -5.91
N GLU A 136 2.87 -16.41 -5.30
CA GLU A 136 3.28 -17.74 -4.82
C GLU A 136 3.42 -18.81 -5.93
N GLY A 137 3.15 -18.46 -7.20
CA GLY A 137 3.30 -19.38 -8.34
C GLY A 137 2.07 -20.23 -8.65
N PHE A 138 0.90 -19.89 -8.14
CA PHE A 138 -0.35 -20.50 -8.58
C PHE A 138 -0.88 -19.83 -9.85
N ALA A 139 -1.49 -20.61 -10.73
CA ALA A 139 -2.38 -20.07 -11.77
C ALA A 139 -3.71 -19.71 -11.11
N VAL A 140 -4.19 -18.49 -11.33
CA VAL A 140 -5.41 -17.99 -10.65
C VAL A 140 -6.40 -17.50 -11.67
N ASP A 141 -7.63 -18.04 -11.64
CA ASP A 141 -8.78 -17.54 -12.37
C ASP A 141 -9.73 -16.83 -11.41
N ILE A 142 -10.14 -15.62 -11.76
CA ILE A 142 -11.13 -14.86 -11.00
C ILE A 142 -12.47 -14.93 -11.74
N TYR A 143 -13.51 -15.38 -11.05
CA TYR A 143 -14.87 -15.42 -11.55
C TYR A 143 -15.67 -14.28 -10.93
N GLU A 144 -16.14 -13.35 -11.76
CA GLU A 144 -16.93 -12.19 -11.36
C GLU A 144 -18.31 -12.24 -12.02
N MET A 145 -19.36 -11.93 -11.24
CA MET A 145 -20.73 -11.91 -11.74
C MET A 145 -21.11 -10.59 -12.41
N GLU A 146 -20.43 -9.51 -12.05
CA GLU A 146 -20.66 -8.19 -12.62
C GLU A 146 -19.84 -8.00 -13.91
N GLN A 147 -20.22 -7.02 -14.74
CA GLN A 147 -19.51 -6.72 -15.98
C GLN A 147 -18.13 -6.10 -15.76
N GLU A 148 -17.98 -5.37 -14.65
CA GLU A 148 -16.74 -4.70 -14.27
C GLU A 148 -16.16 -5.37 -13.02
N PRO A 149 -14.85 -5.73 -12.99
CA PRO A 149 -14.22 -6.26 -11.81
C PRO A 149 -13.95 -5.16 -10.78
N GLY A 150 -13.82 -5.56 -9.50
CA GLY A 150 -13.45 -4.65 -8.41
C GLY A 150 -14.45 -4.61 -7.26
N GLY A 151 -15.69 -5.01 -7.48
CA GLY A 151 -16.74 -5.01 -6.46
C GLY A 151 -17.08 -3.59 -6.00
N VAL A 152 -16.75 -3.26 -4.74
CA VAL A 152 -17.01 -1.94 -4.15
C VAL A 152 -15.88 -0.91 -4.36
N LEU A 153 -14.85 -1.25 -5.09
CA LEU A 153 -13.69 -0.37 -5.37
C LEU A 153 -14.03 0.72 -6.38
#